data_31090d53639822367ac141b61265efbf
#
_entry.id   31090d53639822367ac141b61265efbf
#
_cell.length_a   1.000
_cell.length_b   1.000
_cell.length_c   1.000
_cell.angle_alpha   90.00
_cell.angle_beta   90.00
_cell.angle_gamma   90.00
#
_symmetry.space_group_name_H-M   'P 1'
#
loop_
_entity.id
_entity.type
_entity.pdbx_description
1 polymer ?
#
loop_
_entity_poly.entity_id
_entity_poly.type
_entity_poly.pdbx_seq_one_letter_code
_entity_poly.pdbx_strand_id
1 'polypeptide(L)'
;MNLDSLIPQKDKLENHPIFTRINSIEELVIFMEHHVFAVWDFMSLLKKLQKDLVPMGSPWLPNPNGNLVRFINEIVMEEESDVAYNQNGDTEYTSHYQIYLDAMNEVGASTDSIENFLERVQNTGIHKARTCQAIPSPSHKLMRHTLELIEN
;
A
#
# COMPACT_ATOMS: atom_id res chain seq x y z
N MET A 1 17.77 7.42 -16.11
CA MET A 1 17.49 7.93 -14.74
C MET A 1 18.72 7.61 -13.91
N ASN A 2 19.32 8.59 -13.25
CA ASN A 2 20.48 8.35 -12.37
C ASN A 2 19.95 7.95 -10.99
N LEU A 3 20.08 6.67 -10.63
CA LEU A 3 19.63 6.12 -9.34
C LEU A 3 20.45 6.69 -8.16
N ASP A 4 21.66 7.19 -8.40
CA ASP A 4 22.50 7.79 -7.35
C ASP A 4 21.84 9.00 -6.68
N SER A 5 20.94 9.69 -7.39
CA SER A 5 20.14 10.80 -6.82
C SER A 5 19.14 10.37 -5.74
N LEU A 6 18.84 9.07 -5.66
CA LEU A 6 17.91 8.51 -4.67
C LEU A 6 18.62 8.04 -3.39
N ILE A 7 19.95 7.88 -3.42
CA ILE A 7 20.74 7.40 -2.26
C ILE A 7 20.49 8.26 -1.00
N PRO A 8 20.54 9.62 -1.07
CA PRO A 8 20.30 10.43 0.12
C PRO A 8 18.88 10.30 0.70
N GLN A 9 17.88 10.02 -0.15
CA GLN A 9 16.49 9.76 0.28
C GLN A 9 16.37 8.41 0.94
N LYS A 10 17.00 7.38 0.36
CA LYS A 10 17.08 6.04 0.94
C LYS A 10 17.72 6.09 2.33
N ASP A 11 18.87 6.74 2.47
CA ASP A 11 19.58 6.90 3.75
C ASP A 11 18.68 7.57 4.82
N LYS A 12 17.89 8.59 4.42
CA LYS A 12 16.95 9.25 5.33
C LYS A 12 15.80 8.32 5.78
N LEU A 13 15.33 7.45 4.90
CA LEU A 13 14.30 6.47 5.24
C LEU A 13 14.85 5.39 6.16
N GLU A 14 16.00 4.81 5.84
CA GLU A 14 16.64 3.76 6.63
C GLU A 14 17.02 4.23 8.04
N ASN A 15 17.37 5.51 8.20
CA ASN A 15 17.71 6.12 9.49
C ASN A 15 16.57 6.96 10.07
N HIS A 16 15.33 6.72 9.66
CA HIS A 16 14.20 7.52 10.15
C HIS A 16 13.96 7.27 11.65
N PRO A 17 13.75 8.33 12.45
CA PRO A 17 13.57 8.21 13.90
C PRO A 17 12.42 7.30 14.33
N ILE A 18 11.47 6.98 13.46
CA ILE A 18 10.34 6.11 13.76
C ILE A 18 10.81 4.73 14.25
N PHE A 19 11.89 4.20 13.67
CA PHE A 19 12.42 2.87 14.04
C PHE A 19 12.96 2.79 15.47
N THR A 20 13.21 3.93 16.13
CA THR A 20 13.69 4.00 17.52
C THR A 20 12.66 4.57 18.47
N ARG A 21 11.49 5.02 17.97
CA ARG A 21 10.45 5.67 18.78
C ARG A 21 9.29 4.77 19.14
N ILE A 22 9.09 3.67 18.44
CA ILE A 22 8.02 2.71 18.79
C ILE A 22 8.59 1.75 19.83
N ASN A 23 8.25 1.95 21.11
CA ASN A 23 8.78 1.19 22.24
C ASN A 23 7.66 0.58 23.11
N SER A 24 6.38 0.81 22.75
CA SER A 24 5.24 0.22 23.44
C SER A 24 4.16 -0.21 22.44
N ILE A 25 3.22 -1.04 22.91
CA ILE A 25 2.06 -1.47 22.10
C ILE A 25 1.18 -0.27 21.75
N GLU A 26 1.00 0.67 22.67
CA GLU A 26 0.19 1.86 22.45
C GLU A 26 0.77 2.75 21.33
N GLU A 27 2.10 2.89 21.28
CA GLU A 27 2.78 3.62 20.20
C GLU A 27 2.69 2.86 18.87
N LEU A 28 2.76 1.52 18.90
CA LEU A 28 2.57 0.68 17.72
C LEU A 28 1.14 0.81 17.18
N VAL A 29 0.12 0.77 18.03
CA VAL A 29 -1.29 0.98 17.67
C VAL A 29 -1.45 2.31 16.92
N ILE A 30 -0.98 3.41 17.51
CA ILE A 30 -1.04 4.73 16.86
C ILE A 30 -0.33 4.72 15.51
N PHE A 31 0.84 4.10 15.43
CA PHE A 31 1.57 4.00 14.16
C PHE A 31 0.78 3.22 13.11
N MET A 32 0.23 2.06 13.47
CA MET A 32 -0.48 1.20 12.53
C MET A 32 -1.77 1.86 12.00
N GLU A 33 -2.53 2.55 12.85
CA GLU A 33 -3.74 3.29 12.46
C GLU A 33 -3.47 4.40 11.43
N HIS A 34 -2.24 4.93 11.39
CA HIS A 34 -1.81 5.89 10.38
C HIS A 34 -1.19 5.22 9.16
N HIS A 35 -0.36 4.19 9.38
CA HIS A 35 0.44 3.55 8.34
C HIS A 35 -0.40 2.68 7.41
N VAL A 36 -1.53 2.15 7.87
CA VAL A 36 -2.45 1.34 7.05
C VAL A 36 -2.89 2.07 5.76
N PHE A 37 -3.02 3.38 5.81
CA PHE A 37 -3.31 4.19 4.62
C PHE A 37 -2.15 4.18 3.61
N ALA A 38 -0.90 4.12 4.10
CA ALA A 38 0.27 4.02 3.22
C ALA A 38 0.36 2.62 2.58
N VAL A 39 0.00 1.57 3.31
CA VAL A 39 -0.09 0.20 2.79
C VAL A 39 -1.10 0.13 1.64
N TRP A 40 -2.29 0.69 1.83
CA TRP A 40 -3.31 0.77 0.79
C TRP A 40 -2.87 1.66 -0.40
N ASP A 41 -2.27 2.81 -0.12
CA ASP A 41 -1.83 3.80 -1.11
C ASP A 41 -0.75 3.23 -2.03
N PHE A 42 0.17 2.44 -1.47
CA PHE A 42 1.19 1.72 -2.25
C PHE A 42 0.57 0.83 -3.32
N MET A 43 -0.50 0.09 -2.99
CA MET A 43 -1.21 -0.73 -3.96
C MET A 43 -1.83 0.09 -5.08
N SER A 44 -2.35 1.27 -4.78
CA SER A 44 -2.89 2.17 -5.81
C SER A 44 -1.81 2.60 -6.80
N LEU A 45 -0.62 2.94 -6.33
CA LEU A 45 0.55 3.26 -7.17
C LEU A 45 1.00 2.04 -7.99
N LEU A 46 1.11 0.87 -7.36
CA LEU A 46 1.53 -0.36 -8.01
C LEU A 46 0.55 -0.77 -9.14
N LYS A 47 -0.74 -0.66 -8.89
CA LYS A 47 -1.77 -0.94 -9.93
C LYS A 47 -1.71 0.04 -11.11
N LYS A 48 -1.37 1.30 -10.84
CA LYS A 48 -1.10 2.27 -11.92
C LYS A 48 0.12 1.87 -12.74
N LEU A 49 1.23 1.51 -12.09
CA LEU A 49 2.43 1.03 -12.77
C LEU A 49 2.15 -0.24 -13.57
N GLN A 50 1.41 -1.19 -13.01
CA GLN A 50 0.99 -2.40 -13.73
C GLN A 50 0.18 -2.04 -14.98
N LYS A 51 -0.80 -1.16 -14.84
CA LYS A 51 -1.65 -0.73 -15.96
C LYS A 51 -0.84 -0.07 -17.09
N ASP A 52 0.17 0.73 -16.75
CA ASP A 52 0.94 1.49 -17.73
C ASP A 52 2.06 0.68 -18.38
N LEU A 53 2.66 -0.26 -17.65
CA LEU A 53 3.90 -0.93 -18.05
C LEU A 53 3.69 -2.41 -18.45
N VAL A 54 2.60 -3.03 -18.01
CA VAL A 54 2.30 -4.44 -18.29
C VAL A 54 1.16 -4.54 -19.30
N PRO A 55 1.30 -5.37 -20.35
CA PRO A 55 0.22 -5.58 -21.32
C PRO A 55 -1.00 -6.26 -20.68
N MET A 56 -2.05 -5.51 -20.45
CA MET A 56 -3.31 -5.98 -19.85
C MET A 56 -4.49 -5.97 -20.82
N GLY A 57 -4.24 -5.66 -22.08
CA GLY A 57 -5.27 -5.54 -23.11
C GLY A 57 -5.74 -6.89 -23.68
N SER A 58 -6.96 -6.88 -24.26
CA SER A 58 -7.48 -7.98 -25.08
C SER A 58 -7.91 -7.41 -26.44
N PRO A 59 -7.33 -7.86 -27.58
CA PRO A 59 -6.30 -8.90 -27.70
C PRO A 59 -4.97 -8.52 -27.05
N TRP A 60 -4.24 -9.53 -26.55
CA TRP A 60 -2.94 -9.30 -25.92
C TRP A 60 -1.87 -8.94 -26.95
N LEU A 61 -1.06 -7.94 -26.62
CA LEU A 61 0.15 -7.55 -27.36
C LEU A 61 1.37 -7.65 -26.46
N PRO A 62 2.48 -8.27 -26.90
CA PRO A 62 3.66 -8.45 -26.07
C PRO A 62 4.38 -7.12 -25.80
N ASN A 63 4.87 -6.97 -24.56
CA ASN A 63 5.83 -5.92 -24.24
C ASN A 63 7.25 -6.43 -24.54
N PRO A 64 8.09 -5.69 -25.29
CA PRO A 64 9.46 -6.10 -25.60
C PRO A 64 10.37 -6.18 -24.35
N ASN A 65 10.02 -5.51 -23.26
CA ASN A 65 10.75 -5.55 -22.01
C ASN A 65 10.16 -6.57 -21.03
N GLY A 66 10.41 -7.85 -21.27
CA GLY A 66 9.94 -8.93 -20.41
C GLY A 66 10.43 -8.86 -18.96
N ASN A 67 11.62 -8.32 -18.72
CA ASN A 67 12.15 -8.15 -17.36
C ASN A 67 11.32 -7.13 -16.56
N LEU A 68 10.91 -6.04 -17.18
CA LEU A 68 10.04 -5.04 -16.54
C LEU A 68 8.66 -5.64 -16.23
N VAL A 69 8.08 -6.34 -17.20
CA VAL A 69 6.79 -7.02 -17.02
C VAL A 69 6.86 -8.02 -15.87
N ARG A 70 7.92 -8.83 -15.82
CA ARG A 70 8.14 -9.81 -14.75
C ARG A 70 8.26 -9.12 -13.39
N PHE A 71 9.12 -8.11 -13.30
CA PHE A 71 9.35 -7.35 -12.05
C PHE A 71 8.06 -6.78 -11.46
N ILE A 72 7.24 -6.12 -12.30
CA ILE A 72 5.95 -5.56 -11.83
C ILE A 72 4.98 -6.66 -11.41
N ASN A 73 4.87 -7.73 -12.19
CA ASN A 73 3.93 -8.81 -11.87
C ASN A 73 4.34 -9.61 -10.64
N GLU A 74 5.63 -9.77 -10.36
CA GLU A 74 6.12 -10.40 -9.13
C GLU A 74 5.70 -9.60 -7.90
N ILE A 75 5.91 -8.26 -7.92
CA ILE A 75 5.45 -7.40 -6.80
C ILE A 75 3.92 -7.48 -6.66
N VAL A 76 3.17 -7.41 -7.76
CA VAL A 76 1.70 -7.52 -7.70
C VAL A 76 1.26 -8.86 -7.14
N MET A 77 1.93 -9.95 -7.51
CA MET A 77 1.61 -11.29 -7.00
C MET A 77 1.82 -11.38 -5.49
N GLU A 78 2.95 -10.86 -4.99
CA GLU A 78 3.28 -10.85 -3.57
C GLU A 78 2.31 -9.95 -2.78
N GLU A 79 1.98 -8.78 -3.29
CA GLU A 79 1.12 -7.82 -2.59
C GLU A 79 -0.37 -8.20 -2.59
N GLU A 80 -0.87 -8.81 -3.67
CA GLU A 80 -2.29 -9.17 -3.79
C GLU A 80 -2.62 -10.60 -3.35
N SER A 81 -1.64 -11.49 -3.31
CA SER A 81 -1.85 -12.93 -3.07
C SER A 81 -0.63 -13.61 -2.45
N ASP A 82 -0.09 -13.00 -1.41
CA ASP A 82 1.01 -13.59 -0.66
C ASP A 82 0.56 -14.82 0.13
N VAL A 83 1.52 -15.66 0.47
CA VAL A 83 1.29 -16.88 1.23
C VAL A 83 1.00 -16.54 2.70
N ALA A 84 -0.17 -16.95 3.16
CA ALA A 84 -0.56 -16.94 4.56
C ALA A 84 -0.88 -18.37 5.03
N TYR A 85 -1.02 -18.54 6.35
CA TYR A 85 -1.41 -19.81 6.94
C TYR A 85 -2.65 -19.62 7.79
N ASN A 86 -3.68 -20.44 7.55
CA ASN A 86 -4.88 -20.41 8.37
C ASN A 86 -4.63 -21.04 9.76
N GLN A 87 -5.64 -21.00 10.61
CA GLN A 87 -5.55 -21.54 11.98
C GLN A 87 -5.25 -23.04 12.06
N ASN A 88 -5.48 -23.79 10.97
CA ASN A 88 -5.17 -25.20 10.86
C ASN A 88 -3.75 -25.48 10.33
N GLY A 89 -3.02 -24.42 9.92
CA GLY A 89 -1.70 -24.52 9.28
C GLY A 89 -1.76 -24.79 7.79
N ASP A 90 -2.93 -24.72 7.16
CA ASP A 90 -3.06 -24.89 5.71
C ASP A 90 -2.67 -23.58 5.02
N THR A 91 -2.09 -23.71 3.82
CA THR A 91 -1.71 -22.57 2.99
C THR A 91 -2.96 -21.85 2.47
N GLU A 92 -2.99 -20.55 2.69
CA GLU A 92 -3.94 -19.61 2.10
C GLU A 92 -3.22 -18.54 1.30
N TYR A 93 -3.94 -17.83 0.43
CA TYR A 93 -3.42 -16.68 -0.27
C TYR A 93 -4.26 -15.46 0.09
N THR A 94 -3.58 -14.40 0.50
CA THR A 94 -4.23 -13.15 0.90
C THR A 94 -3.35 -11.95 0.56
N SER A 95 -3.91 -10.74 0.55
CA SER A 95 -3.12 -9.54 0.28
C SER A 95 -2.31 -9.11 1.50
N HIS A 96 -1.18 -8.45 1.27
CA HIS A 96 -0.43 -7.76 2.35
C HIS A 96 -1.31 -6.78 3.12
N TYR A 97 -2.25 -6.13 2.43
CA TYR A 97 -3.24 -5.27 3.08
C TYR A 97 -4.08 -6.04 4.11
N GLN A 98 -4.58 -7.24 3.77
CA GLN A 98 -5.34 -8.05 4.73
C GLN A 98 -4.48 -8.54 5.88
N ILE A 99 -3.26 -9.01 5.60
CA ILE A 99 -2.28 -9.40 6.63
C ILE A 99 -2.04 -8.22 7.60
N TYR A 100 -1.95 -7.02 7.07
CA TYR A 100 -1.77 -5.82 7.88
C TYR A 100 -2.98 -5.52 8.77
N LEU A 101 -4.22 -5.67 8.26
CA LEU A 101 -5.44 -5.52 9.07
C LEU A 101 -5.53 -6.57 10.18
N ASP A 102 -5.16 -7.81 9.88
CA ASP A 102 -5.16 -8.89 10.86
C ASP A 102 -4.15 -8.60 11.99
N ALA A 103 -2.95 -8.13 11.64
CA ALA A 103 -1.95 -7.69 12.62
C ALA A 103 -2.41 -6.46 13.44
N MET A 104 -3.15 -5.51 12.82
CA MET A 104 -3.78 -4.39 13.55
C MET A 104 -4.77 -4.90 14.61
N ASN A 105 -5.63 -5.85 14.24
CA ASN A 105 -6.58 -6.45 15.16
C ASN A 105 -5.88 -7.18 16.32
N GLU A 106 -4.79 -7.91 16.06
CA GLU A 106 -4.02 -8.62 17.08
C GLU A 106 -3.42 -7.68 18.13
N VAL A 107 -2.97 -6.48 17.74
CA VAL A 107 -2.42 -5.50 18.69
C VAL A 107 -3.49 -4.56 19.29
N GLY A 108 -4.76 -4.68 18.85
CA GLY A 108 -5.87 -3.86 19.31
C GLY A 108 -5.95 -2.48 18.65
N ALA A 109 -5.35 -2.30 17.46
CA ALA A 109 -5.49 -1.09 16.66
C ALA A 109 -6.84 -1.09 15.92
N SER A 110 -7.48 0.09 15.79
CA SER A 110 -8.74 0.22 15.07
C SER A 110 -8.53 0.24 13.55
N THR A 111 -9.34 -0.56 12.85
CA THR A 111 -9.42 -0.54 11.37
C THR A 111 -10.53 0.37 10.85
N ASP A 112 -11.38 0.90 11.71
CA ASP A 112 -12.58 1.68 11.34
C ASP A 112 -12.29 2.83 10.37
N SER A 113 -11.19 3.55 10.58
CA SER A 113 -10.85 4.73 9.76
C SER A 113 -10.55 4.35 8.32
N ILE A 114 -9.77 3.31 8.10
CA ILE A 114 -9.41 2.84 6.76
C ILE A 114 -10.61 2.14 6.09
N GLU A 115 -11.38 1.35 6.82
CA GLU A 115 -12.57 0.67 6.30
C GLU A 115 -13.63 1.69 5.86
N ASN A 116 -13.94 2.68 6.69
CA ASN A 116 -14.84 3.78 6.33
C ASN A 116 -14.35 4.57 5.11
N PHE A 117 -13.04 4.77 4.99
CA PHE A 117 -12.46 5.41 3.81
C PHE A 117 -12.69 4.55 2.56
N LEU A 118 -12.41 3.24 2.61
CA LEU A 118 -12.58 2.33 1.48
C LEU A 118 -14.05 2.18 1.06
N GLU A 119 -14.96 2.12 2.01
CA GLU A 119 -16.40 2.14 1.73
C GLU A 119 -16.79 3.41 0.97
N ARG A 120 -16.24 4.57 1.37
CA ARG A 120 -16.48 5.82 0.63
C ARG A 120 -15.85 5.80 -0.75
N VAL A 121 -14.65 5.23 -0.94
CA VAL A 121 -14.05 5.06 -2.26
C VAL A 121 -14.96 4.25 -3.17
N GLN A 122 -15.50 3.15 -2.66
CA GLN A 122 -16.40 2.28 -3.39
C GLN A 122 -17.72 2.97 -3.77
N ASN A 123 -18.31 3.72 -2.84
CA ASN A 123 -19.63 4.33 -3.02
C ASN A 123 -19.58 5.67 -3.78
N THR A 124 -18.50 6.44 -3.69
CA THR A 124 -18.46 7.82 -4.19
C THR A 124 -17.26 8.13 -5.10
N GLY A 125 -16.34 7.18 -5.24
CA GLY A 125 -15.09 7.33 -5.94
C GLY A 125 -14.01 8.06 -5.13
N ILE A 126 -12.77 7.89 -5.55
CA ILE A 126 -11.58 8.35 -4.82
C ILE A 126 -11.55 9.88 -4.62
N HIS A 127 -11.98 10.66 -5.62
CA HIS A 127 -11.98 12.12 -5.55
C HIS A 127 -12.84 12.68 -4.41
N LYS A 128 -13.97 12.04 -4.11
CA LYS A 128 -14.83 12.43 -2.99
C LYS A 128 -14.35 11.81 -1.68
N ALA A 129 -13.88 10.56 -1.71
CA ALA A 129 -13.42 9.87 -0.51
C ALA A 129 -12.19 10.55 0.12
N ARG A 130 -11.25 11.06 -0.69
CA ARG A 130 -10.04 11.75 -0.21
C ARG A 130 -10.29 12.99 0.66
N THR A 131 -11.51 13.54 0.65
CA THR A 131 -11.88 14.66 1.53
C THR A 131 -12.45 14.18 2.86
N CYS A 132 -12.39 12.89 3.18
CA CYS A 132 -12.90 12.32 4.42
C CYS A 132 -12.08 12.80 5.62
N GLN A 133 -12.77 13.30 6.65
CA GLN A 133 -12.14 13.76 7.90
C GLN A 133 -11.57 12.60 8.74
N ALA A 134 -11.97 11.36 8.47
CA ALA A 134 -11.45 10.18 9.14
C ALA A 134 -9.99 9.86 8.79
N ILE A 135 -9.46 10.41 7.68
CA ILE A 135 -8.07 10.17 7.28
C ILE A 135 -7.12 11.01 8.13
N PRO A 136 -6.16 10.40 8.84
CA PRO A 136 -5.15 11.16 9.59
C PRO A 136 -4.36 12.12 8.70
N SER A 137 -4.05 13.31 9.21
CA SER A 137 -3.43 14.39 8.41
C SER A 137 -2.12 13.98 7.71
N PRO A 138 -1.19 13.22 8.32
CA PRO A 138 0.00 12.74 7.62
C PRO A 138 -0.32 11.80 6.46
N SER A 139 -1.23 10.84 6.68
CA SER A 139 -1.67 9.87 5.68
C SER A 139 -2.40 10.56 4.51
N HIS A 140 -3.22 11.55 4.81
CA HIS A 140 -3.89 12.38 3.81
C HIS A 140 -2.90 13.10 2.88
N LYS A 141 -1.77 13.60 3.42
CA LYS A 141 -0.74 14.25 2.60
C LYS A 141 -0.06 13.27 1.65
N LEU A 142 0.28 12.07 2.14
CA LEU A 142 0.88 11.01 1.33
C LEU A 142 -0.05 10.62 0.19
N MET A 143 -1.27 10.21 0.51
CA MET A 143 -2.27 9.77 -0.46
C MET A 143 -2.58 10.85 -1.51
N ARG A 144 -2.67 12.12 -1.11
CA ARG A 144 -2.85 13.20 -2.07
C ARG A 144 -1.72 13.26 -3.09
N HIS A 145 -0.47 13.13 -2.62
CA HIS A 145 0.70 13.14 -3.51
C HIS A 145 0.68 11.97 -4.49
N THR A 146 0.40 10.77 -3.98
CA THR A 146 0.29 9.57 -4.84
C THR A 146 -0.82 9.72 -5.88
N LEU A 147 -1.99 10.19 -5.47
CA LEU A 147 -3.11 10.40 -6.41
C LEU A 147 -2.78 11.44 -7.48
N GLU A 148 -2.10 12.53 -7.14
CA GLU A 148 -1.61 13.52 -8.11
C GLU A 148 -0.64 12.90 -9.12
N LEU A 149 0.18 11.93 -8.71
CA LEU A 149 1.08 11.17 -9.61
C LEU A 149 0.32 10.19 -10.50
N ILE A 150 -0.72 9.54 -9.98
CA ILE A 150 -1.51 8.54 -10.71
C ILE A 150 -2.39 9.19 -11.78
N GLU A 151 -2.88 10.40 -11.54
CA GLU A 151 -3.80 11.14 -12.40
C GLU A 151 -3.10 11.81 -13.59
N ASN A 152 -1.77 12.00 -13.52
CA ASN A 152 -0.97 12.61 -14.60
C ASN A 152 -0.36 11.53 -15.52
#